data_18318bdded6cf55d39d56a3c42bb09c6
#
_entry.id   18318bdded6cf55d39d56a3c42bb09c6
#
_cell.length_a   1.000
_cell.length_b   1.000
_cell.length_c   1.000
_cell.angle_alpha   90.00
_cell.angle_beta   90.00
_cell.angle_gamma   90.00
#
_symmetry.space_group_name_H-M   'P 1'
#
loop_
_entity.id
_entity.type
_entity.pdbx_description
1 polymer ?
#
loop_
_entity_poly.entity_id
_entity_poly.type
_entity_poly.pdbx_seq_one_letter_code
_entity_poly.pdbx_strand_id
1 'polypeptide(L)'
;MFTLVFGPLMAALGAFVCWRLVWPLPLAIHWKFALCAPIMAGALKLLLFRLIRGTFSINSLPDWLILASAWWNVAVMALFFLLLALWLVQLLVVCFGTCLPMGSKSALAFLFAAMLLSLYGVWQGTAGPVLRQFDLPLADLPPELEGLRIVHITDMHIGPLFHAERTEELVTRMNALEPDLVLITGDIVDGSVQEACADAAPLGKLRARHGVWACLGNHEYYSGVAPWMQQFAAFGIRTLVNEHATLRINGQTLVLAGVSDEAASRFGLEEPDIGKALAGAPPDAPRLLLAHRPRESAEYARHGVAAQFSGHTHGGQAVPIQPLVKWLNGSYLHGLYKVNGMSLYIGAGAALWAGCPARFGVPPEFVLFRLTQSPGGNQP
;
A
#
# COMPACT_ATOMS: atom_id res chain seq x y z
N MET A 1 -15.79 0.22 13.10
CA MET A 1 -15.02 1.47 13.14
C MET A 1 -14.95 2.16 11.77
N PHE A 2 -14.53 1.51 10.69
CA PHE A 2 -14.41 2.12 9.36
C PHE A 2 -15.71 2.82 8.88
N THR A 3 -16.87 2.18 8.96
CA THR A 3 -18.16 2.77 8.54
C THR A 3 -18.62 3.93 9.42
N LEU A 4 -18.29 3.92 10.72
CA LEU A 4 -18.73 4.95 11.67
C LEU A 4 -17.93 6.26 11.55
N VAL A 5 -16.69 6.19 11.08
CA VAL A 5 -15.82 7.37 10.93
C VAL A 5 -15.68 7.77 9.47
N PHE A 6 -15.39 6.82 8.61
CA PHE A 6 -15.12 7.09 7.20
C PHE A 6 -16.36 7.51 6.41
N GLY A 7 -17.51 6.90 6.68
CA GLY A 7 -18.76 7.25 6.01
C GLY A 7 -19.18 8.71 6.21
N PRO A 8 -19.31 9.20 7.48
CA PRO A 8 -19.60 10.61 7.76
C PRO A 8 -18.56 11.59 7.18
N LEU A 9 -17.27 11.24 7.22
CA LEU A 9 -16.21 12.04 6.63
C LEU A 9 -16.39 12.20 5.10
N MET A 10 -16.64 11.10 4.40
CA MET A 10 -16.87 11.11 2.96
C MET A 10 -18.18 11.85 2.60
N ALA A 11 -19.22 11.71 3.42
CA ALA A 11 -20.47 12.46 3.25
C ALA A 11 -20.23 13.97 3.40
N ALA A 12 -19.48 14.39 4.40
CA ALA A 12 -19.12 15.79 4.61
C ALA A 12 -18.28 16.35 3.44
N LEU A 13 -17.35 15.56 2.92
CA LEU A 13 -16.54 15.91 1.74
C LEU A 13 -17.44 16.13 0.52
N GLY A 14 -18.31 15.18 0.21
CA GLY A 14 -19.26 15.30 -0.89
C GLY A 14 -20.22 16.49 -0.73
N ALA A 15 -20.74 16.70 0.48
CA ALA A 15 -21.61 17.85 0.78
C ALA A 15 -20.87 19.20 0.60
N PHE A 16 -19.59 19.27 1.00
CA PHE A 16 -18.76 20.45 0.76
C PHE A 16 -18.61 20.73 -0.74
N VAL A 17 -18.34 19.71 -1.54
CA VAL A 17 -18.24 19.85 -3.01
C VAL A 17 -19.57 20.30 -3.59
N CYS A 18 -20.70 19.72 -3.19
CA CYS A 18 -22.02 20.14 -3.62
C CYS A 18 -22.29 21.61 -3.26
N TRP A 19 -21.99 22.01 -2.02
CA TRP A 19 -22.16 23.37 -1.55
C TRP A 19 -21.33 24.38 -2.33
N ARG A 20 -20.06 24.06 -2.62
CA ARG A 20 -19.14 24.99 -3.28
C ARG A 20 -19.29 25.02 -4.80
N LEU A 21 -19.57 23.88 -5.42
CA LEU A 21 -19.60 23.74 -6.89
C LEU A 21 -21.00 23.94 -7.47
N VAL A 22 -22.02 23.33 -6.87
CA VAL A 22 -23.36 23.21 -7.44
C VAL A 22 -24.30 24.32 -6.91
N TRP A 23 -24.23 24.58 -5.59
CA TRP A 23 -25.19 25.50 -4.96
C TRP A 23 -25.18 26.94 -5.51
N PRO A 24 -24.00 27.52 -5.89
CA PRO A 24 -23.94 28.85 -6.46
C PRO A 24 -24.47 28.97 -7.91
N LEU A 25 -24.70 27.82 -8.58
CA LEU A 25 -25.19 27.87 -9.98
C LEU A 25 -26.60 28.42 -10.05
N PRO A 26 -26.93 29.23 -11.10
CA PRO A 26 -28.26 29.79 -11.32
C PRO A 26 -29.22 28.75 -11.90
N LEU A 27 -29.43 27.64 -11.16
CA LEU A 27 -30.27 26.50 -11.54
C LEU A 27 -31.46 26.36 -10.60
N ALA A 28 -32.57 25.81 -11.11
CA ALA A 28 -33.68 25.41 -10.27
C ALA A 28 -33.27 24.31 -9.30
N ILE A 29 -33.92 24.26 -8.13
CA ILE A 29 -33.51 23.40 -6.99
C ILE A 29 -33.41 21.92 -7.36
N HIS A 30 -34.35 21.41 -8.19
CA HIS A 30 -34.33 20.00 -8.63
C HIS A 30 -33.08 19.66 -9.46
N TRP A 31 -32.58 20.58 -10.28
CA TRP A 31 -31.32 20.38 -11.02
C TRP A 31 -30.09 20.39 -10.10
N LYS A 32 -30.13 21.19 -9.03
CA LYS A 32 -29.04 21.16 -8.03
C LYS A 32 -28.97 19.81 -7.35
N PHE A 33 -30.11 19.26 -6.94
CA PHE A 33 -30.13 17.91 -6.38
C PHE A 33 -29.68 16.84 -7.38
N ALA A 34 -30.13 16.94 -8.64
CA ALA A 34 -29.70 16.00 -9.69
C ALA A 34 -28.19 16.03 -9.92
N LEU A 35 -27.53 17.20 -9.84
CA LEU A 35 -26.07 17.31 -9.94
C LEU A 35 -25.33 16.88 -8.66
N CYS A 36 -25.93 17.07 -7.49
CA CYS A 36 -25.34 16.60 -6.23
C CYS A 36 -25.37 15.08 -6.09
N ALA A 37 -26.36 14.39 -6.65
CA ALA A 37 -26.50 12.94 -6.51
C ALA A 37 -25.27 12.16 -7.00
N PRO A 38 -24.71 12.36 -8.21
CA PRO A 38 -23.50 11.67 -8.66
C PRO A 38 -22.27 12.06 -7.85
N ILE A 39 -22.16 13.29 -7.35
CA ILE A 39 -21.07 13.73 -6.47
C ILE A 39 -21.11 12.94 -5.16
N MET A 40 -22.29 12.87 -4.54
CA MET A 40 -22.48 12.11 -3.31
C MET A 40 -22.24 10.60 -3.53
N ALA A 41 -22.70 10.04 -4.64
CA ALA A 41 -22.43 8.65 -5.00
C ALA A 41 -20.93 8.38 -5.17
N GLY A 42 -20.19 9.29 -5.80
CA GLY A 42 -18.73 9.21 -5.91
C GLY A 42 -18.04 9.30 -4.56
N ALA A 43 -18.41 10.25 -3.70
CA ALA A 43 -17.86 10.37 -2.36
C ALA A 43 -18.13 9.13 -1.50
N LEU A 44 -19.35 8.61 -1.56
CA LEU A 44 -19.82 7.48 -0.75
C LEU A 44 -19.62 6.10 -1.42
N LYS A 45 -18.87 6.01 -2.50
CA LYS A 45 -18.69 4.79 -3.30
C LYS A 45 -18.50 3.53 -2.45
N LEU A 46 -17.53 3.51 -1.56
CA LEU A 46 -17.21 2.34 -0.73
C LEU A 46 -18.33 2.00 0.26
N LEU A 47 -19.00 3.01 0.81
CA LEU A 47 -20.14 2.79 1.69
C LEU A 47 -21.33 2.20 0.91
N LEU A 48 -21.61 2.70 -0.28
CA LEU A 48 -22.66 2.18 -1.16
C LEU A 48 -22.38 0.73 -1.56
N PHE A 49 -21.13 0.39 -1.92
CA PHE A 49 -20.74 -1.00 -2.18
C PHE A 49 -21.04 -1.89 -0.98
N ARG A 50 -20.64 -1.47 0.22
CA ARG A 50 -20.92 -2.23 1.43
C ARG A 50 -22.41 -2.41 1.70
N LEU A 51 -23.21 -1.37 1.51
CA LEU A 51 -24.66 -1.43 1.74
C LEU A 51 -25.36 -2.35 0.74
N ILE A 52 -24.94 -2.32 -0.52
CA ILE A 52 -25.58 -3.10 -1.60
C ILE A 52 -25.11 -4.57 -1.57
N ARG A 53 -23.83 -4.81 -1.29
CA ARG A 53 -23.19 -6.13 -1.45
C ARG A 53 -22.83 -6.80 -0.12
N GLY A 54 -22.99 -6.12 1.01
CA GLY A 54 -22.60 -6.62 2.33
C GLY A 54 -21.06 -6.66 2.57
N THR A 55 -20.25 -6.33 1.56
CA THR A 55 -18.80 -6.37 1.60
C THR A 55 -18.18 -5.15 0.92
N PHE A 56 -16.91 -4.87 1.22
CA PHE A 56 -16.10 -3.89 0.48
C PHE A 56 -15.44 -4.50 -0.77
N SER A 57 -15.57 -5.82 -0.97
CA SER A 57 -15.01 -6.49 -2.14
C SER A 57 -15.72 -6.03 -3.42
N ILE A 58 -14.92 -5.69 -4.42
CA ILE A 58 -15.37 -5.28 -5.75
C ILE A 58 -14.97 -6.31 -6.82
N ASN A 59 -14.48 -7.48 -6.39
CA ASN A 59 -13.88 -8.51 -7.23
C ASN A 59 -14.81 -9.07 -8.33
N SER A 60 -16.12 -8.95 -8.16
CA SER A 60 -17.09 -9.43 -9.15
C SER A 60 -17.52 -8.38 -10.17
N LEU A 61 -16.91 -7.19 -10.14
CA LEU A 61 -17.20 -6.14 -11.12
C LEU A 61 -16.21 -6.21 -12.28
N PRO A 62 -16.66 -5.91 -13.51
CA PRO A 62 -15.74 -5.80 -14.63
C PRO A 62 -14.81 -4.59 -14.46
N ASP A 63 -13.56 -4.72 -14.92
CA ASP A 63 -12.50 -3.73 -14.74
C ASP A 63 -12.89 -2.32 -15.19
N TRP A 64 -13.58 -2.21 -16.34
CA TRP A 64 -14.01 -0.91 -16.84
C TRP A 64 -14.93 -0.17 -15.86
N LEU A 65 -15.79 -0.90 -15.13
CA LEU A 65 -16.68 -0.29 -14.13
C LEU A 65 -15.91 0.07 -12.87
N ILE A 66 -14.94 -0.75 -12.47
CA ILE A 66 -14.02 -0.44 -11.36
C ILE A 66 -13.27 0.85 -11.70
N LEU A 67 -12.65 0.94 -12.88
CA LEU A 67 -11.89 2.10 -13.33
C LEU A 67 -12.75 3.35 -13.46
N ALA A 68 -13.94 3.25 -14.07
CA ALA A 68 -14.86 4.38 -14.20
C ALA A 68 -15.32 4.91 -12.84
N SER A 69 -15.66 3.99 -11.91
CA SER A 69 -16.06 4.36 -10.55
C SER A 69 -14.91 4.95 -9.73
N ALA A 70 -13.69 4.44 -9.94
CA ALA A 70 -12.48 4.96 -9.31
C ALA A 70 -12.15 6.35 -9.82
N TRP A 71 -12.15 6.52 -11.15
CA TRP A 71 -11.93 7.82 -11.79
C TRP A 71 -12.88 8.89 -11.25
N TRP A 72 -14.20 8.58 -11.17
CA TRP A 72 -15.18 9.52 -10.63
C TRP A 72 -14.98 9.81 -9.13
N ASN A 73 -14.71 8.78 -8.32
CA ASN A 73 -14.42 8.94 -6.89
C ASN A 73 -13.20 9.86 -6.68
N VAL A 74 -12.11 9.61 -7.40
CA VAL A 74 -10.88 10.42 -7.33
C VAL A 74 -11.13 11.85 -7.83
N ALA A 75 -11.97 12.04 -8.85
CA ALA A 75 -12.35 13.37 -9.32
C ALA A 75 -13.11 14.17 -8.24
N VAL A 76 -14.02 13.53 -7.52
CA VAL A 76 -14.74 14.16 -6.38
C VAL A 76 -13.76 14.52 -5.25
N MET A 77 -12.79 13.66 -4.95
CA MET A 77 -11.74 13.96 -3.96
C MET A 77 -10.84 15.11 -4.42
N ALA A 78 -10.42 15.13 -5.69
CA ALA A 78 -9.63 16.21 -6.26
C ALA A 78 -10.41 17.55 -6.23
N LEU A 79 -11.70 17.52 -6.58
CA LEU A 79 -12.60 18.69 -6.44
C LEU A 79 -12.63 19.20 -5.01
N PHE A 80 -12.76 18.31 -4.03
CA PHE A 80 -12.75 18.73 -2.62
C PHE A 80 -11.47 19.51 -2.28
N PHE A 81 -10.28 18.97 -2.58
CA PHE A 81 -9.02 19.66 -2.26
C PHE A 81 -8.84 20.96 -3.02
N LEU A 82 -9.20 21.01 -4.31
CA LEU A 82 -9.14 22.23 -5.12
C LEU A 82 -10.09 23.30 -4.59
N LEU A 83 -11.34 22.93 -4.28
CA LEU A 83 -12.34 23.87 -3.77
C LEU A 83 -12.05 24.30 -2.34
N LEU A 84 -11.47 23.43 -1.51
CA LEU A 84 -11.00 23.76 -0.16
C LEU A 84 -9.86 24.78 -0.24
N ALA A 85 -8.86 24.55 -1.09
CA ALA A 85 -7.77 25.50 -1.29
C ALA A 85 -8.29 26.88 -1.76
N LEU A 86 -9.21 26.90 -2.74
CA LEU A 86 -9.85 28.13 -3.17
C LEU A 86 -10.62 28.81 -2.04
N TRP A 87 -11.37 28.05 -1.24
CA TRP A 87 -12.14 28.59 -0.13
C TRP A 87 -11.23 29.22 0.95
N LEU A 88 -10.12 28.59 1.27
CA LEU A 88 -9.12 29.14 2.20
C LEU A 88 -8.50 30.43 1.66
N VAL A 89 -8.18 30.49 0.35
CA VAL A 89 -7.71 31.72 -0.31
C VAL A 89 -8.79 32.82 -0.26
N GLN A 90 -10.05 32.47 -0.52
CA GLN A 90 -11.16 33.42 -0.44
C GLN A 90 -11.32 34.00 0.98
N LEU A 91 -11.22 33.15 2.02
CA LEU A 91 -11.25 33.61 3.42
C LEU A 91 -10.10 34.57 3.72
N LEU A 92 -8.90 34.25 3.26
CA LEU A 92 -7.72 35.12 3.45
C LEU A 92 -7.93 36.49 2.75
N VAL A 93 -8.37 36.49 1.49
CA VAL A 93 -8.54 37.71 0.71
C VAL A 93 -9.65 38.61 1.26
N VAL A 94 -10.71 38.04 1.83
CA VAL A 94 -11.76 38.82 2.52
C VAL A 94 -11.20 39.65 3.68
N CYS A 95 -10.18 39.16 4.38
CA CYS A 95 -9.48 39.91 5.42
C CYS A 95 -8.80 41.19 4.90
N PHE A 96 -8.54 41.26 3.60
CA PHE A 96 -7.97 42.44 2.90
C PHE A 96 -9.05 43.28 2.16
N GLY A 97 -10.33 43.08 2.47
CA GLY A 97 -11.44 43.83 1.89
C GLY A 97 -11.80 43.48 0.45
N THR A 98 -11.33 42.35 -0.06
CA THR A 98 -11.57 41.90 -1.44
C THR A 98 -12.41 40.64 -1.49
N CYS A 99 -13.31 40.50 -2.47
CA CYS A 99 -14.07 39.25 -2.70
C CYS A 99 -13.61 38.58 -4.00
N LEU A 100 -13.41 37.28 -3.96
CA LEU A 100 -13.16 36.45 -5.14
C LEU A 100 -14.36 35.51 -5.36
N PRO A 101 -15.36 35.95 -6.17
CA PRO A 101 -16.53 35.13 -6.45
C PRO A 101 -16.17 33.94 -7.34
N MET A 102 -16.78 32.78 -7.10
CA MET A 102 -16.72 31.66 -8.01
C MET A 102 -17.89 31.73 -8.99
N GLY A 103 -17.60 32.05 -10.24
CA GLY A 103 -18.58 32.03 -11.33
C GLY A 103 -18.70 30.66 -11.99
N SER A 104 -19.70 30.48 -12.87
CA SER A 104 -19.92 29.22 -13.59
C SER A 104 -18.71 28.77 -14.44
N LYS A 105 -17.97 29.72 -15.03
CA LYS A 105 -16.74 29.41 -15.80
C LYS A 105 -15.67 28.86 -14.91
N SER A 106 -15.48 29.41 -13.71
CA SER A 106 -14.51 28.90 -12.72
C SER A 106 -14.92 27.52 -12.22
N ALA A 107 -16.22 27.29 -11.97
CA ALA A 107 -16.73 25.99 -11.58
C ALA A 107 -16.45 24.90 -12.64
N LEU A 108 -16.66 25.20 -13.92
CA LEU A 108 -16.33 24.31 -15.02
C LEU A 108 -14.81 24.04 -15.14
N ALA A 109 -13.98 25.06 -14.93
CA ALA A 109 -12.53 24.92 -14.96
C ALA A 109 -12.04 24.00 -13.82
N PHE A 110 -12.58 24.14 -12.61
CA PHE A 110 -12.26 23.24 -11.48
C PHE A 110 -12.72 21.80 -11.74
N LEU A 111 -13.91 21.62 -12.30
CA LEU A 111 -14.40 20.30 -12.69
C LEU A 111 -13.47 19.64 -13.70
N PHE A 112 -13.13 20.38 -14.76
CA PHE A 112 -12.22 19.86 -15.81
C PHE A 112 -10.83 19.53 -15.26
N ALA A 113 -10.25 20.40 -14.42
CA ALA A 113 -8.98 20.15 -13.77
C ALA A 113 -9.03 18.88 -12.88
N ALA A 114 -10.09 18.70 -12.11
CA ALA A 114 -10.27 17.52 -11.28
C ALA A 114 -10.41 16.24 -12.11
N MET A 115 -11.10 16.29 -13.24
CA MET A 115 -11.22 15.17 -14.17
C MET A 115 -9.88 14.77 -14.77
N LEU A 116 -9.05 15.74 -15.18
CA LEU A 116 -7.70 15.47 -15.70
C LEU A 116 -6.78 14.93 -14.62
N LEU A 117 -6.79 15.53 -13.42
CA LEU A 117 -6.01 15.01 -12.27
C LEU A 117 -6.43 13.59 -11.93
N SER A 118 -7.72 13.31 -11.91
CA SER A 118 -8.23 11.97 -11.64
C SER A 118 -7.80 10.96 -12.70
N LEU A 119 -7.85 11.33 -13.98
CA LEU A 119 -7.36 10.46 -15.07
C LEU A 119 -5.88 10.14 -14.89
N TYR A 120 -5.06 11.15 -14.60
CA TYR A 120 -3.64 10.98 -14.31
C TYR A 120 -3.41 10.07 -13.09
N GLY A 121 -4.13 10.32 -11.99
CA GLY A 121 -3.98 9.55 -10.75
C GLY A 121 -4.34 8.07 -10.92
N VAL A 122 -5.43 7.77 -11.61
CA VAL A 122 -5.85 6.39 -11.91
C VAL A 122 -4.87 5.73 -12.88
N TRP A 123 -4.43 6.43 -13.93
CA TRP A 123 -3.40 5.92 -14.84
C TRP A 123 -2.10 5.57 -14.08
N GLN A 124 -1.60 6.46 -13.22
CA GLN A 124 -0.40 6.18 -12.42
C GLN A 124 -0.62 5.05 -11.41
N GLY A 125 -1.80 4.96 -10.80
CA GLY A 125 -2.17 3.93 -9.84
C GLY A 125 -2.29 2.53 -10.45
N THR A 126 -2.59 2.45 -11.74
CA THR A 126 -2.71 1.20 -12.50
C THR A 126 -1.49 0.91 -13.39
N ALA A 127 -0.46 1.75 -13.36
CA ALA A 127 0.79 1.51 -14.06
C ALA A 127 1.53 0.28 -13.49
N GLY A 128 2.34 -0.36 -14.31
CA GLY A 128 3.21 -1.44 -13.86
C GLY A 128 4.31 -0.94 -12.91
N PRO A 129 4.77 -1.78 -11.95
CA PRO A 129 5.77 -1.36 -10.99
C PRO A 129 7.14 -1.15 -11.63
N VAL A 130 7.84 -0.10 -11.18
CA VAL A 130 9.20 0.19 -11.61
C VAL A 130 10.21 -0.56 -10.73
N LEU A 131 11.32 -1.00 -11.32
CA LEU A 131 12.42 -1.56 -10.57
C LEU A 131 13.22 -0.43 -9.92
N ARG A 132 13.45 -0.54 -8.61
CA ARG A 132 14.42 0.24 -7.88
C ARG A 132 15.58 -0.63 -7.42
N GLN A 133 16.75 -0.05 -7.25
CA GLN A 133 17.93 -0.77 -6.77
C GLN A 133 18.62 0.04 -5.68
N PHE A 134 18.97 -0.64 -4.57
CA PHE A 134 19.63 -0.03 -3.44
C PHE A 134 20.69 -0.96 -2.86
N ASP A 135 21.79 -0.40 -2.39
CA ASP A 135 22.64 -1.07 -1.43
C ASP A 135 21.99 -0.96 -0.04
N LEU A 136 21.91 -2.08 0.68
CA LEU A 136 21.33 -2.15 2.02
C LEU A 136 22.46 -2.38 3.02
N PRO A 137 22.95 -1.33 3.69
CA PRO A 137 24.02 -1.45 4.64
C PRO A 137 23.51 -2.06 5.95
N LEU A 138 24.13 -3.17 6.38
CA LEU A 138 23.90 -3.80 7.66
C LEU A 138 25.14 -3.67 8.55
N ALA A 139 24.92 -3.38 9.83
CA ALA A 139 25.97 -3.45 10.81
C ALA A 139 26.37 -4.93 11.03
N ASP A 140 27.65 -5.17 11.20
CA ASP A 140 28.20 -6.50 11.53
C ASP A 140 27.80 -7.61 10.54
N LEU A 141 27.59 -7.25 9.26
CA LEU A 141 27.32 -8.22 8.21
C LEU A 141 28.53 -9.11 7.97
N PRO A 142 28.41 -10.44 8.11
CA PRO A 142 29.47 -11.36 7.72
C PRO A 142 29.90 -11.15 6.26
N PRO A 143 31.20 -11.15 5.94
CA PRO A 143 31.69 -10.92 4.58
C PRO A 143 31.09 -11.88 3.54
N GLU A 144 30.79 -13.11 3.93
CA GLU A 144 30.22 -14.15 3.08
C GLU A 144 28.77 -13.87 2.66
N LEU A 145 28.09 -12.94 3.36
CA LEU A 145 26.74 -12.48 3.03
C LEU A 145 26.76 -11.15 2.26
N GLU A 146 27.94 -10.56 2.08
CA GLU A 146 28.07 -9.34 1.26
C GLU A 146 27.73 -9.63 -0.20
N GLY A 147 27.02 -8.71 -0.83
CA GLY A 147 26.57 -8.86 -2.20
C GLY A 147 25.31 -9.69 -2.39
N LEU A 148 24.73 -10.26 -1.30
CA LEU A 148 23.49 -11.04 -1.38
C LEU A 148 22.38 -10.21 -2.03
N ARG A 149 21.72 -10.78 -3.04
CA ARG A 149 20.69 -10.12 -3.87
C ARG A 149 19.31 -10.48 -3.36
N ILE A 150 18.61 -9.49 -2.83
CA ILE A 150 17.26 -9.65 -2.27
C ILE A 150 16.28 -8.87 -3.12
N VAL A 151 15.33 -9.55 -3.75
CA VAL A 151 14.18 -8.88 -4.36
C VAL A 151 13.09 -8.74 -3.30
N HIS A 152 12.69 -7.51 -3.03
CA HIS A 152 11.58 -7.18 -2.15
C HIS A 152 10.40 -6.67 -2.95
N ILE A 153 9.23 -7.20 -2.65
CA ILE A 153 7.95 -6.76 -3.20
C ILE A 153 6.89 -6.77 -2.10
N THR A 154 5.93 -5.89 -2.21
CA THR A 154 4.82 -5.74 -1.26
C THR A 154 3.59 -5.20 -1.97
N ASP A 155 2.40 -5.40 -1.36
CA ASP A 155 1.16 -4.76 -1.80
C ASP A 155 0.90 -5.00 -3.30
N MET A 156 0.88 -6.25 -3.72
CA MET A 156 0.59 -6.63 -5.10
C MET A 156 -0.90 -6.55 -5.41
N HIS A 157 -1.76 -6.78 -4.39
CA HIS A 157 -3.22 -6.75 -4.54
C HIS A 157 -3.71 -7.51 -5.78
N ILE A 158 -3.18 -8.73 -5.98
CA ILE A 158 -3.55 -9.59 -7.12
C ILE A 158 -5.04 -9.93 -7.01
N GLY A 159 -5.76 -9.64 -8.10
CA GLY A 159 -7.21 -9.74 -8.18
C GLY A 159 -7.72 -8.72 -9.20
N PRO A 160 -8.79 -7.96 -8.90
CA PRO A 160 -9.30 -6.95 -9.83
C PRO A 160 -8.23 -5.93 -10.21
N LEU A 161 -8.10 -5.66 -11.50
CA LEU A 161 -7.10 -4.77 -12.12
C LEU A 161 -5.64 -5.29 -12.12
N PHE A 162 -5.35 -6.37 -11.39
CA PHE A 162 -4.02 -6.99 -11.39
C PHE A 162 -4.14 -8.51 -11.66
N HIS A 163 -4.46 -8.83 -12.91
CA HIS A 163 -4.73 -10.19 -13.38
C HIS A 163 -3.46 -11.00 -13.69
N ALA A 164 -3.65 -12.27 -14.04
CA ALA A 164 -2.59 -13.25 -14.29
C ALA A 164 -1.50 -12.76 -15.24
N GLU A 165 -1.85 -12.04 -16.30
CA GLU A 165 -0.89 -11.51 -17.29
C GLU A 165 0.11 -10.53 -16.62
N ARG A 166 -0.39 -9.63 -15.78
CA ARG A 166 0.46 -8.68 -15.04
C ARG A 166 1.31 -9.38 -13.97
N THR A 167 0.74 -10.39 -13.32
CA THR A 167 1.47 -11.23 -12.36
C THR A 167 2.60 -11.98 -13.06
N GLU A 168 2.36 -12.55 -14.24
CA GLU A 168 3.36 -13.24 -15.05
C GLU A 168 4.49 -12.31 -15.51
N GLU A 169 4.13 -11.11 -16.01
CA GLU A 169 5.12 -10.10 -16.39
C GLU A 169 6.01 -9.73 -15.20
N LEU A 170 5.41 -9.47 -14.05
CA LEU A 170 6.13 -9.11 -12.83
C LEU A 170 7.08 -10.22 -12.37
N VAL A 171 6.58 -11.46 -12.32
CA VAL A 171 7.38 -12.65 -11.96
C VAL A 171 8.56 -12.83 -12.94
N THR A 172 8.33 -12.66 -14.23
CA THR A 172 9.38 -12.73 -15.26
C THR A 172 10.47 -11.68 -15.00
N ARG A 173 10.08 -10.45 -14.70
CA ARG A 173 11.02 -9.35 -14.41
C ARG A 173 11.79 -9.59 -13.09
N MET A 174 11.15 -10.14 -12.07
CA MET A 174 11.80 -10.48 -10.80
C MET A 174 12.80 -11.61 -10.99
N ASN A 175 12.44 -12.68 -11.71
CA ASN A 175 13.31 -13.83 -12.01
C ASN A 175 14.53 -13.43 -12.83
N ALA A 176 14.39 -12.48 -13.77
CA ALA A 176 15.50 -11.95 -14.59
C ALA A 176 16.58 -11.24 -13.75
N LEU A 177 16.28 -10.89 -12.51
CA LEU A 177 17.25 -10.32 -11.57
C LEU A 177 18.09 -11.41 -10.87
N GLU A 178 17.83 -12.69 -11.09
CA GLU A 178 18.52 -13.83 -10.46
C GLU A 178 18.71 -13.63 -8.95
N PRO A 179 17.61 -13.42 -8.16
CA PRO A 179 17.72 -13.13 -6.75
C PRO A 179 18.21 -14.33 -5.94
N ASP A 180 18.94 -14.05 -4.87
CA ASP A 180 19.25 -15.06 -3.85
C ASP A 180 18.06 -15.32 -2.92
N LEU A 181 17.29 -14.25 -2.62
CA LEU A 181 16.06 -14.29 -1.84
C LEU A 181 14.98 -13.44 -2.52
N VAL A 182 13.73 -13.91 -2.46
CA VAL A 182 12.56 -13.07 -2.74
C VAL A 182 11.78 -12.90 -1.43
N LEU A 183 11.54 -11.66 -1.04
CA LEU A 183 10.81 -11.29 0.17
C LEU A 183 9.51 -10.56 -0.22
N ILE A 184 8.38 -11.10 0.25
CA ILE A 184 7.04 -10.55 -0.01
C ILE A 184 6.45 -10.09 1.33
N THR A 185 6.19 -8.81 1.49
CA THR A 185 5.74 -8.27 2.77
C THR A 185 4.25 -7.93 2.80
N GLY A 186 3.42 -8.93 2.48
CA GLY A 186 1.97 -8.89 2.66
C GLY A 186 1.19 -8.13 1.58
N ASP A 187 -0.12 -8.15 1.73
CA ASP A 187 -1.12 -7.64 0.80
C ASP A 187 -0.87 -8.17 -0.63
N ILE A 188 -0.69 -9.50 -0.70
CA ILE A 188 -0.37 -10.23 -1.94
C ILE A 188 -1.62 -10.29 -2.82
N VAL A 189 -2.78 -10.55 -2.19
CA VAL A 189 -4.02 -10.87 -2.89
C VAL A 189 -5.22 -10.09 -2.37
N ASP A 190 -6.16 -9.82 -3.27
CA ASP A 190 -7.49 -9.31 -2.97
C ASP A 190 -8.56 -10.33 -3.37
N GLY A 191 -9.37 -10.77 -2.39
CA GLY A 191 -10.43 -11.77 -2.58
C GLY A 191 -10.05 -13.18 -2.17
N SER A 192 -11.06 -14.05 -2.14
CA SER A 192 -10.90 -15.46 -1.78
C SER A 192 -10.03 -16.22 -2.78
N VAL A 193 -9.55 -17.40 -2.39
CA VAL A 193 -8.82 -18.30 -3.30
C VAL A 193 -9.63 -18.61 -4.55
N GLN A 194 -10.97 -18.80 -4.43
CA GLN A 194 -11.83 -19.04 -5.59
C GLN A 194 -11.85 -17.86 -6.57
N GLU A 195 -11.73 -16.64 -6.06
CA GLU A 195 -11.80 -15.42 -6.89
C GLU A 195 -10.45 -15.07 -7.53
N ALA A 196 -9.34 -15.24 -6.81
CA ALA A 196 -8.04 -14.67 -7.22
C ALA A 196 -6.93 -15.71 -7.46
N CYS A 197 -7.15 -17.01 -7.21
CA CYS A 197 -6.10 -18.03 -7.36
C CYS A 197 -5.56 -18.10 -8.80
N ALA A 198 -6.42 -17.98 -9.81
CA ALA A 198 -6.01 -18.00 -11.21
C ALA A 198 -5.07 -16.82 -11.53
N ASP A 199 -5.36 -15.64 -11.00
CA ASP A 199 -4.55 -14.44 -11.17
C ASP A 199 -3.23 -14.51 -10.38
N ALA A 200 -3.21 -15.23 -9.25
CA ALA A 200 -2.03 -15.44 -8.42
C ALA A 200 -1.16 -16.63 -8.87
N ALA A 201 -1.67 -17.53 -9.72
CA ALA A 201 -0.97 -18.75 -10.12
C ALA A 201 0.44 -18.52 -10.69
N PRO A 202 0.74 -17.43 -11.44
CA PRO A 202 2.10 -17.17 -11.91
C PRO A 202 3.13 -16.99 -10.77
N LEU A 203 2.72 -16.67 -9.53
CA LEU A 203 3.63 -16.61 -8.38
C LEU A 203 4.36 -17.93 -8.14
N GLY A 204 3.76 -19.07 -8.53
CA GLY A 204 4.41 -20.39 -8.46
C GLY A 204 5.63 -20.54 -9.37
N LYS A 205 5.89 -19.56 -10.26
CA LYS A 205 7.08 -19.52 -11.14
C LYS A 205 8.21 -18.64 -10.56
N LEU A 206 8.02 -18.02 -9.40
CA LEU A 206 9.08 -17.26 -8.72
C LEU A 206 10.27 -18.17 -8.39
N ARG A 207 11.47 -17.67 -8.61
CA ARG A 207 12.72 -18.40 -8.37
C ARG A 207 13.70 -17.55 -7.58
N ALA A 208 14.25 -18.15 -6.52
CA ALA A 208 15.34 -17.58 -5.75
C ALA A 208 16.20 -18.72 -5.19
N ARG A 209 17.52 -18.54 -5.10
CA ARG A 209 18.47 -19.59 -4.65
C ARG A 209 18.16 -20.11 -3.25
N HIS A 210 17.73 -19.22 -2.36
CA HIS A 210 17.41 -19.52 -0.96
C HIS A 210 15.92 -19.37 -0.65
N GLY A 211 15.07 -19.38 -1.68
CA GLY A 211 13.63 -19.47 -1.57
C GLY A 211 12.89 -18.13 -1.64
N VAL A 212 11.57 -18.27 -1.70
CA VAL A 212 10.60 -17.19 -1.72
C VAL A 212 9.88 -17.18 -0.36
N TRP A 213 9.90 -16.07 0.30
CA TRP A 213 9.42 -15.92 1.67
C TRP A 213 8.42 -14.78 1.77
N ALA A 214 7.39 -14.95 2.59
CA ALA A 214 6.35 -13.94 2.79
C ALA A 214 6.00 -13.76 4.27
N CYS A 215 5.50 -12.59 4.63
CA CYS A 215 4.61 -12.41 5.75
C CYS A 215 3.21 -12.04 5.24
N LEU A 216 2.21 -12.09 6.12
CA LEU A 216 0.84 -11.69 5.77
C LEU A 216 0.66 -10.19 5.97
N GLY A 217 -0.11 -9.55 5.08
CA GLY A 217 -0.67 -8.22 5.28
C GLY A 217 -2.13 -8.29 5.72
N ASN A 218 -2.77 -7.14 5.90
CA ASN A 218 -4.16 -7.11 6.35
C ASN A 218 -5.14 -7.66 5.31
N HIS A 219 -4.81 -7.62 4.02
CA HIS A 219 -5.69 -8.12 2.95
C HIS A 219 -5.79 -9.64 2.94
N GLU A 220 -4.76 -10.39 3.32
CA GLU A 220 -4.86 -11.84 3.48
C GLU A 220 -5.88 -12.21 4.58
N TYR A 221 -5.95 -11.43 5.68
CA TYR A 221 -6.94 -11.65 6.72
C TYR A 221 -8.36 -11.36 6.24
N TYR A 222 -8.55 -10.37 5.37
CA TYR A 222 -9.86 -10.06 4.77
C TYR A 222 -10.26 -11.08 3.71
N SER A 223 -9.28 -11.70 3.04
CA SER A 223 -9.44 -12.64 1.91
C SER A 223 -9.54 -14.10 2.34
N GLY A 224 -9.22 -14.41 3.61
CA GLY A 224 -9.22 -15.77 4.17
C GLY A 224 -7.82 -16.36 4.31
N VAL A 225 -7.22 -16.21 5.51
CA VAL A 225 -5.83 -16.56 5.80
C VAL A 225 -5.50 -18.02 5.51
N ALA A 226 -6.25 -18.97 6.10
CA ALA A 226 -5.87 -20.38 6.04
C ALA A 226 -5.89 -20.95 4.60
N PRO A 227 -6.92 -20.72 3.78
CA PRO A 227 -6.87 -21.11 2.36
C PRO A 227 -5.73 -20.47 1.59
N TRP A 228 -5.42 -19.17 1.83
CA TRP A 228 -4.33 -18.51 1.13
C TRP A 228 -2.94 -19.00 1.57
N MET A 229 -2.72 -19.24 2.86
CA MET A 229 -1.46 -19.85 3.32
C MET A 229 -1.22 -21.22 2.67
N GLN A 230 -2.26 -22.05 2.55
CA GLN A 230 -2.18 -23.31 1.85
C GLN A 230 -1.83 -23.13 0.36
N GLN A 231 -2.45 -22.14 -0.28
CA GLN A 231 -2.19 -21.85 -1.69
C GLN A 231 -0.79 -21.27 -1.91
N PHE A 232 -0.30 -20.39 -1.04
CA PHE A 232 1.07 -19.88 -1.10
C PHE A 232 2.11 -21.00 -0.94
N ALA A 233 1.86 -21.92 -0.02
CA ALA A 233 2.71 -23.11 0.13
C ALA A 233 2.73 -23.96 -1.17
N ALA A 234 1.58 -24.13 -1.83
CA ALA A 234 1.50 -24.82 -3.13
C ALA A 234 2.25 -24.07 -4.24
N PHE A 235 2.37 -22.75 -4.17
CA PHE A 235 3.20 -21.95 -5.06
C PHE A 235 4.70 -21.96 -4.68
N GLY A 236 5.09 -22.66 -3.62
CA GLY A 236 6.47 -22.68 -3.13
C GLY A 236 6.88 -21.45 -2.33
N ILE A 237 5.94 -20.64 -1.89
CA ILE A 237 6.15 -19.47 -1.04
C ILE A 237 6.01 -19.89 0.41
N ARG A 238 7.04 -19.67 1.22
CA ARG A 238 7.03 -19.94 2.66
C ARG A 238 6.54 -18.69 3.41
N THR A 239 5.41 -18.82 4.08
CA THR A 239 4.81 -17.72 4.86
C THR A 239 5.27 -17.85 6.31
N LEU A 240 5.81 -16.77 6.87
CA LEU A 240 6.24 -16.67 8.27
C LEU A 240 5.21 -15.86 9.06
N VAL A 241 4.69 -16.45 10.15
CA VAL A 241 3.66 -15.85 11.01
C VAL A 241 4.09 -16.02 12.48
N ASN A 242 4.71 -15.00 13.06
CA ASN A 242 5.33 -15.02 14.38
C ASN A 242 6.34 -16.18 14.53
N GLU A 243 7.14 -16.40 13.50
CA GLU A 243 8.15 -17.46 13.43
C GLU A 243 9.34 -17.02 12.59
N HIS A 244 10.42 -17.80 12.64
CA HIS A 244 11.60 -17.58 11.81
C HIS A 244 12.07 -18.86 11.13
N ALA A 245 12.87 -18.66 10.10
CA ALA A 245 13.67 -19.67 9.45
C ALA A 245 15.16 -19.33 9.56
N THR A 246 15.98 -20.35 9.73
CA THR A 246 17.44 -20.24 9.74
C THR A 246 17.97 -20.71 8.38
N LEU A 247 18.62 -19.81 7.66
CA LEU A 247 19.18 -20.07 6.33
C LEU A 247 20.71 -20.24 6.45
N ARG A 248 21.25 -21.21 5.73
CA ARG A 248 22.70 -21.36 5.55
C ARG A 248 23.10 -20.85 4.18
N ILE A 249 23.84 -19.76 4.13
CA ILE A 249 24.27 -19.08 2.90
C ILE A 249 25.80 -18.92 2.97
N ASN A 250 26.53 -19.50 2.03
CA ASN A 250 27.98 -19.45 1.96
C ASN A 250 28.67 -19.84 3.30
N GLY A 251 28.09 -20.80 4.04
CA GLY A 251 28.61 -21.25 5.34
C GLY A 251 28.15 -20.39 6.53
N GLN A 252 27.60 -19.21 6.31
CA GLN A 252 27.07 -18.33 7.35
C GLN A 252 25.60 -18.60 7.64
N THR A 253 25.17 -18.21 8.83
CA THR A 253 23.78 -18.27 9.25
C THR A 253 23.11 -16.92 9.08
N LEU A 254 21.94 -16.91 8.43
CA LEU A 254 21.05 -15.76 8.33
C LEU A 254 19.68 -16.15 8.92
N VAL A 255 19.15 -15.35 9.82
CA VAL A 255 17.79 -15.52 10.34
C VAL A 255 16.83 -14.67 9.52
N LEU A 256 15.79 -15.30 8.99
CA LEU A 256 14.68 -14.63 8.36
C LEU A 256 13.42 -14.83 9.21
N ALA A 257 12.92 -13.77 9.83
CA ALA A 257 11.75 -13.79 10.69
C ALA A 257 10.56 -13.11 9.99
N GLY A 258 9.35 -13.49 10.38
CA GLY A 258 8.12 -12.83 9.96
C GLY A 258 7.14 -12.71 11.12
N VAL A 259 6.47 -11.59 11.22
CA VAL A 259 5.37 -11.36 12.17
C VAL A 259 4.04 -11.33 11.45
N SER A 260 2.94 -11.61 12.19
CA SER A 260 1.58 -11.44 11.71
C SER A 260 1.25 -9.95 11.49
N ASP A 261 0.05 -9.65 10.99
CA ASP A 261 -0.46 -8.27 10.91
C ASP A 261 -1.44 -7.97 12.06
N GLU A 262 -1.53 -6.72 12.48
CA GLU A 262 -2.48 -6.24 13.51
C GLU A 262 -3.95 -6.59 13.17
N ALA A 263 -4.29 -6.80 11.90
CA ALA A 263 -5.62 -7.21 11.49
C ALA A 263 -6.00 -8.60 12.01
N ALA A 264 -5.04 -9.43 12.37
CA ALA A 264 -5.22 -10.79 12.88
C ALA A 264 -6.20 -10.84 14.06
N SER A 265 -6.09 -9.89 14.99
CA SER A 265 -6.95 -9.79 16.19
C SER A 265 -8.43 -9.70 15.87
N ARG A 266 -8.80 -9.07 14.74
CA ARG A 266 -10.21 -8.95 14.30
C ARG A 266 -10.82 -10.27 13.88
N PHE A 267 -9.98 -11.26 13.62
CA PHE A 267 -10.35 -12.61 13.19
C PHE A 267 -10.06 -13.66 14.26
N GLY A 268 -9.71 -13.24 15.49
CA GLY A 268 -9.38 -14.14 16.59
C GLY A 268 -8.05 -14.89 16.39
N LEU A 269 -7.15 -14.35 15.56
CA LEU A 269 -5.82 -14.88 15.29
C LEU A 269 -4.76 -14.08 16.04
N GLU A 270 -3.54 -14.66 16.13
CA GLU A 270 -2.43 -14.05 16.89
C GLU A 270 -1.98 -12.72 16.29
N GLU A 271 -1.85 -11.70 17.14
CA GLU A 271 -1.25 -10.41 16.82
C GLU A 271 0.26 -10.53 16.57
N PRO A 272 0.91 -9.50 15.99
CA PRO A 272 2.36 -9.48 15.81
C PRO A 272 3.10 -9.69 17.13
N ASP A 273 4.00 -10.66 17.14
CA ASP A 273 4.85 -10.99 18.32
C ASP A 273 6.29 -11.26 17.87
N ILE A 274 7.15 -10.27 18.04
CA ILE A 274 8.58 -10.38 17.67
C ILE A 274 9.34 -11.31 18.63
N GLY A 275 8.95 -11.37 19.89
CA GLY A 275 9.56 -12.26 20.87
C GLY A 275 9.35 -13.72 20.50
N LYS A 276 8.11 -14.06 20.12
CA LYS A 276 7.76 -15.40 19.61
C LYS A 276 8.46 -15.66 18.27
N ALA A 277 8.45 -14.71 17.35
CA ALA A 277 9.09 -14.85 16.05
C ALA A 277 10.58 -15.17 16.16
N LEU A 278 11.29 -14.62 17.14
CA LEU A 278 12.72 -14.82 17.33
C LEU A 278 13.07 -15.86 18.40
N ALA A 279 12.07 -16.53 18.99
CA ALA A 279 12.32 -17.53 20.04
C ALA A 279 13.19 -18.67 19.49
N GLY A 280 14.37 -18.89 20.12
CA GLY A 280 15.33 -19.90 19.70
C GLY A 280 16.20 -19.53 18.48
N ALA A 281 16.06 -18.32 17.94
CA ALA A 281 16.94 -17.85 16.87
C ALA A 281 18.39 -17.72 17.34
N PRO A 282 19.39 -18.12 16.53
CA PRO A 282 20.80 -17.96 16.85
C PRO A 282 21.12 -16.49 17.19
N PRO A 283 21.76 -16.23 18.36
CA PRO A 283 21.94 -14.86 18.85
C PRO A 283 22.87 -14.02 17.97
N ASP A 284 23.90 -14.63 17.40
CA ASP A 284 24.96 -13.95 16.64
C ASP A 284 24.68 -13.84 15.14
N ALA A 285 23.56 -14.40 14.67
CA ALA A 285 23.19 -14.35 13.27
C ALA A 285 22.48 -13.04 12.93
N PRO A 286 22.79 -12.38 11.80
CA PRO A 286 22.02 -11.25 11.33
C PRO A 286 20.56 -11.65 11.11
N ARG A 287 19.65 -10.77 11.53
CA ARG A 287 18.20 -11.00 11.52
C ARG A 287 17.52 -10.07 10.54
N LEU A 288 16.91 -10.62 9.52
CA LEU A 288 16.02 -9.90 8.60
C LEU A 288 14.58 -10.15 9.02
N LEU A 289 13.75 -9.11 9.05
CA LEU A 289 12.36 -9.19 9.47
C LEU A 289 11.42 -8.80 8.31
N LEU A 290 10.42 -9.64 8.08
CA LEU A 290 9.24 -9.32 7.27
C LEU A 290 8.12 -8.87 8.22
N ALA A 291 7.69 -7.63 8.08
CA ALA A 291 6.56 -7.06 8.82
C ALA A 291 5.79 -6.13 7.89
N HIS A 292 4.55 -6.47 7.58
CA HIS A 292 3.76 -5.68 6.62
C HIS A 292 3.67 -4.21 7.01
N ARG A 293 3.41 -3.90 8.29
CA ARG A 293 3.33 -2.52 8.79
C ARG A 293 4.65 -2.05 9.40
N PRO A 294 5.05 -0.79 9.13
CA PRO A 294 6.29 -0.24 9.68
C PRO A 294 6.16 0.32 11.11
N ARG A 295 4.97 0.34 11.68
CA ARG A 295 4.64 1.09 12.89
C ARG A 295 5.50 0.71 14.10
N GLU A 296 5.71 -0.60 14.31
CA GLU A 296 6.42 -1.14 15.48
C GLU A 296 7.93 -1.28 15.28
N SER A 297 8.50 -0.64 14.25
CA SER A 297 9.93 -0.77 13.87
C SER A 297 10.91 -0.44 15.00
N ALA A 298 10.56 0.51 15.88
CA ALA A 298 11.41 0.85 17.02
C ALA A 298 11.50 -0.30 18.06
N GLU A 299 10.45 -1.08 18.21
CA GLU A 299 10.43 -2.27 19.05
C GLU A 299 11.26 -3.39 18.40
N TYR A 300 11.06 -3.64 17.11
CA TYR A 300 11.80 -4.67 16.39
C TYR A 300 13.31 -4.42 16.40
N ALA A 301 13.73 -3.17 16.29
CA ALA A 301 15.14 -2.80 16.44
C ALA A 301 15.71 -3.18 17.81
N ARG A 302 14.95 -3.03 18.91
CA ARG A 302 15.38 -3.44 20.26
C ARG A 302 15.57 -4.95 20.41
N HIS A 303 14.91 -5.74 19.57
CA HIS A 303 15.09 -7.20 19.52
C HIS A 303 16.26 -7.65 18.62
N GLY A 304 17.13 -6.73 18.21
CA GLY A 304 18.34 -7.03 17.43
C GLY A 304 18.05 -7.37 15.96
N VAL A 305 16.95 -6.87 15.40
CA VAL A 305 16.68 -6.95 13.95
C VAL A 305 17.67 -6.04 13.24
N ALA A 306 18.41 -6.58 12.25
CA ALA A 306 19.38 -5.82 11.46
C ALA A 306 18.71 -5.05 10.30
N ALA A 307 17.71 -5.66 9.66
CA ALA A 307 16.89 -5.01 8.66
C ALA A 307 15.43 -5.47 8.72
N GLN A 308 14.51 -4.54 8.50
CA GLN A 308 13.07 -4.77 8.37
C GLN A 308 12.61 -4.36 6.97
N PHE A 309 11.76 -5.19 6.37
CA PHE A 309 11.07 -4.92 5.12
C PHE A 309 9.56 -4.79 5.38
N SER A 310 8.96 -3.72 4.85
CA SER A 310 7.56 -3.38 5.08
C SER A 310 6.88 -2.82 3.82
N GLY A 311 5.56 -2.72 3.87
CA GLY A 311 4.70 -2.12 2.85
C GLY A 311 3.59 -1.28 3.48
N HIS A 312 2.33 -1.58 3.15
CA HIS A 312 1.09 -1.06 3.72
C HIS A 312 0.78 0.41 3.41
N THR A 313 1.75 1.28 3.42
CA THR A 313 1.55 2.74 3.32
C THR A 313 1.28 3.22 1.91
N HIS A 314 1.63 2.42 0.90
CA HIS A 314 1.59 2.77 -0.52
C HIS A 314 2.27 4.12 -0.85
N GLY A 315 3.27 4.53 -0.04
CA GLY A 315 3.88 5.84 -0.16
C GLY A 315 2.92 7.01 0.11
N GLY A 316 1.78 6.73 0.79
CA GLY A 316 0.72 7.69 1.10
C GLY A 316 -0.16 8.04 -0.10
N GLN A 317 -0.06 7.32 -1.21
CA GLN A 317 -0.86 7.45 -2.45
C GLN A 317 -0.92 8.87 -3.06
N ALA A 318 -1.20 9.91 -2.27
CA ALA A 318 -1.37 11.28 -2.75
C ALA A 318 -0.80 12.30 -1.76
N VAL A 319 -0.10 13.31 -2.28
CA VAL A 319 0.59 14.35 -1.49
C VAL A 319 -0.28 14.96 -0.38
N PRO A 320 -1.56 15.34 -0.59
CA PRO A 320 -2.36 15.96 0.46
C PRO A 320 -2.62 15.06 1.67
N ILE A 321 -2.62 13.73 1.50
CA ILE A 321 -2.91 12.78 2.59
C ILE A 321 -1.65 12.13 3.17
N GLN A 322 -0.48 12.31 2.55
CA GLN A 322 0.78 11.76 3.04
C GLN A 322 1.09 12.07 4.51
N PRO A 323 0.90 13.31 5.02
CA PRO A 323 1.15 13.59 6.44
C PRO A 323 0.28 12.77 7.38
N LEU A 324 -1.00 12.54 7.02
CA LEU A 324 -1.91 11.72 7.79
C LEU A 324 -1.49 10.24 7.77
N VAL A 325 -1.17 9.71 6.57
CA VAL A 325 -0.70 8.32 6.43
C VAL A 325 0.59 8.10 7.22
N LYS A 326 1.53 9.03 7.14
CA LYS A 326 2.77 9.01 7.90
C LYS A 326 2.53 8.97 9.41
N TRP A 327 1.65 9.83 9.90
CA TRP A 327 1.29 9.88 11.32
C TRP A 327 0.66 8.57 11.81
N LEU A 328 -0.25 7.98 11.03
CA LEU A 328 -0.91 6.71 11.35
C LEU A 328 0.04 5.50 11.37
N ASN A 329 1.19 5.61 10.69
CA ASN A 329 2.17 4.53 10.53
C ASN A 329 3.48 4.78 11.30
N GLY A 330 3.41 5.35 12.50
CA GLY A 330 4.59 5.53 13.36
C GLY A 330 5.59 6.56 12.83
N SER A 331 5.15 7.53 12.05
CA SER A 331 5.96 8.55 11.37
C SER A 331 6.78 8.02 10.18
N TYR A 332 6.44 6.84 9.68
CA TYR A 332 7.06 6.24 8.48
C TYR A 332 6.11 6.31 7.28
N LEU A 333 6.67 6.41 6.08
CA LEU A 333 5.88 6.51 4.86
C LEU A 333 6.41 5.62 3.73
N HIS A 334 7.59 5.90 3.20
CA HIS A 334 8.19 5.22 2.05
C HIS A 334 9.69 5.44 2.02
N GLY A 335 10.44 4.43 1.55
CA GLY A 335 11.88 4.50 1.38
C GLY A 335 12.68 3.91 2.55
N LEU A 336 13.96 4.25 2.60
CA LEU A 336 14.92 3.72 3.56
C LEU A 336 15.03 4.65 4.78
N TYR A 337 14.95 4.05 5.97
CA TYR A 337 15.12 4.71 7.27
C TYR A 337 16.18 3.99 8.10
N LYS A 338 16.76 4.70 9.07
CA LYS A 338 17.53 4.10 10.17
C LYS A 338 16.75 4.25 11.47
N VAL A 339 16.54 3.13 12.17
CA VAL A 339 15.74 3.06 13.40
C VAL A 339 16.56 2.31 14.44
N ASN A 340 17.15 3.05 15.40
CA ASN A 340 18.01 2.47 16.46
C ASN A 340 19.07 1.50 15.92
N GLY A 341 19.74 1.87 14.82
CA GLY A 341 20.75 1.04 14.14
C GLY A 341 20.19 0.06 13.08
N MET A 342 18.93 -0.32 13.17
CA MET A 342 18.25 -1.17 12.17
C MET A 342 18.03 -0.39 10.85
N SER A 343 18.20 -1.07 9.72
CA SER A 343 17.75 -0.55 8.41
C SER A 343 16.27 -0.92 8.21
N LEU A 344 15.41 0.07 8.01
CA LEU A 344 13.99 -0.14 7.69
C LEU A 344 13.73 0.31 6.25
N TYR A 345 13.24 -0.58 5.40
CA TYR A 345 12.73 -0.22 4.10
C TYR A 345 11.21 -0.40 4.03
N ILE A 346 10.54 0.62 3.48
CA ILE A 346 9.10 0.61 3.27
C ILE A 346 8.83 0.78 1.79
N GLY A 347 8.31 -0.26 1.15
CA GLY A 347 7.94 -0.25 -0.25
C GLY A 347 6.68 0.59 -0.52
N ALA A 348 6.64 1.22 -1.70
CA ALA A 348 5.43 1.90 -2.16
C ALA A 348 4.34 0.96 -2.68
N GLY A 349 4.63 -0.35 -2.72
CA GLY A 349 3.73 -1.36 -3.25
C GLY A 349 3.77 -1.50 -4.76
N ALA A 350 3.59 -2.73 -5.25
CA ALA A 350 3.59 -3.05 -6.68
C ALA A 350 2.28 -2.65 -7.38
N ALA A 351 1.18 -2.61 -6.62
CA ALA A 351 -0.12 -2.17 -7.10
C ALA A 351 -0.88 -1.41 -6.01
N LEU A 352 -2.17 -1.29 -6.16
CA LEU A 352 -3.11 -0.70 -5.21
C LEU A 352 -4.37 -1.55 -5.14
N TRP A 353 -4.98 -1.59 -3.98
CA TRP A 353 -6.32 -2.11 -3.83
C TRP A 353 -7.28 -1.44 -4.83
N ALA A 354 -8.00 -2.24 -5.59
CA ALA A 354 -8.89 -1.79 -6.66
C ALA A 354 -10.02 -0.86 -6.18
N GLY A 355 -10.30 -0.80 -4.87
CA GLY A 355 -11.24 0.15 -4.27
C GLY A 355 -10.83 1.62 -4.41
N CYS A 356 -9.52 1.91 -4.48
CA CYS A 356 -8.98 3.27 -4.69
C CYS A 356 -7.65 3.21 -5.48
N PRO A 357 -7.68 2.80 -6.77
CA PRO A 357 -6.48 2.59 -7.57
C PRO A 357 -5.96 3.91 -8.16
N ALA A 358 -5.56 4.85 -7.30
CA ALA A 358 -5.00 6.13 -7.74
C ALA A 358 -3.75 6.50 -6.96
N ARG A 359 -2.74 7.02 -7.67
CA ARG A 359 -1.48 7.52 -7.12
C ARG A 359 -1.17 8.91 -7.66
N PHE A 360 -0.50 9.72 -6.82
CA PHE A 360 -0.01 11.03 -7.21
C PHE A 360 1.42 11.22 -6.70
N GLY A 361 2.39 11.05 -7.59
CA GLY A 361 3.80 11.33 -7.33
C GLY A 361 4.63 10.18 -6.75
N VAL A 362 4.02 9.06 -6.35
CA VAL A 362 4.74 7.87 -5.89
C VAL A 362 4.37 6.70 -6.80
N PRO A 363 5.22 6.32 -7.77
CA PRO A 363 4.94 5.20 -8.67
C PRO A 363 4.94 3.86 -7.92
N PRO A 364 4.22 2.84 -8.42
CA PRO A 364 4.36 1.49 -7.94
C PRO A 364 5.79 0.97 -8.18
N GLU A 365 6.27 0.09 -7.29
CA GLU A 365 7.65 -0.40 -7.37
C GLU A 365 7.82 -1.83 -6.86
N PHE A 366 8.93 -2.44 -7.26
CA PHE A 366 9.59 -3.55 -6.58
C PHE A 366 11.10 -3.27 -6.53
N VAL A 367 11.80 -3.88 -5.59
CA VAL A 367 13.15 -3.44 -5.24
C VAL A 367 14.14 -4.59 -5.26
N LEU A 368 15.29 -4.36 -5.86
CA LEU A 368 16.47 -5.20 -5.69
C LEU A 368 17.41 -4.56 -4.68
N PHE A 369 17.63 -5.24 -3.57
CA PHE A 369 18.67 -4.90 -2.60
C PHE A 369 19.92 -5.74 -2.85
N ARG A 370 21.06 -5.11 -2.65
CA ARG A 370 22.33 -5.80 -2.46
C ARG A 370 22.78 -5.53 -1.02
N LEU A 371 22.95 -6.59 -0.23
CA LEU A 371 23.47 -6.43 1.12
C LEU A 371 24.92 -5.93 1.07
N THR A 372 25.23 -4.94 1.89
CA THR A 372 26.57 -4.40 2.02
C THR A 372 26.92 -4.24 3.49
N GLN A 373 28.22 -4.35 3.79
CA GLN A 373 28.70 -4.02 5.13
C GLN A 373 28.54 -2.50 5.35
N SER A 374 28.00 -2.12 6.48
CA SER A 374 27.96 -0.69 6.85
C SER A 374 29.39 -0.20 7.00
N PRO A 375 29.77 0.95 6.39
CA PRO A 375 31.07 1.54 6.68
C PRO A 375 31.19 1.67 8.20
N GLY A 376 32.23 1.06 8.77
CA GLY A 376 32.43 0.97 10.22
C GLY A 376 32.18 2.33 10.86
N GLY A 377 31.23 2.38 11.79
CA GLY A 377 30.84 3.60 12.48
C GLY A 377 31.95 4.04 13.45
N ASN A 378 32.84 4.86 12.94
CA ASN A 378 33.52 5.91 13.70
C ASN A 378 33.01 7.23 13.13
N GLN A 379 31.81 7.64 13.53
CA GLN A 379 31.44 9.05 13.55
C GLN A 379 30.99 9.38 14.97
N PRO A 380 31.66 10.42 15.55
CA PRO A 380 31.51 10.83 16.94
C PRO A 380 30.10 11.33 17.28
#